data_61193a892a74fb2d2f6287be476a0dda
#
_entry.id   61193a892a74fb2d2f6287be476a0dda
#
_cell.length_a   1.000
_cell.length_b   1.000
_cell.length_c   1.000
_cell.angle_alpha   90.00
_cell.angle_beta   90.00
_cell.angle_gamma   90.00
#
_symmetry.space_group_name_H-M   'P 1'
#
loop_
_entity.id
_entity.type
_entity.pdbx_description
1 polymer ?
#
loop_
_entity_poly.entity_id
_entity_poly.type
_entity_poly.pdbx_seq_one_letter_code
_entity_poly.pdbx_strand_id
1 'polypeptide(L)'
;MIKEALQYIVGLGKAEEHMINGACYSDKPLNRIDTYYPKADAIEMHTLTSLVDYIKSEVDDMPPRMIVEVKSPTEVELYSQLDPNRDRESLVVASARVPAFEFDRFVEHEKFCINLQSKFLKSDDRELILKFAGTVEAGSVSEYGDDG
;
A
#
# COMPACT_ATOMS: atom_id res chain seq x y z
N MET A 1 -10.14 61.17 -14.01
CA MET A 1 -11.24 60.51 -14.76
C MET A 1 -10.89 59.09 -15.24
N ILE A 2 -9.87 58.84 -16.05
CA ILE A 2 -9.56 57.47 -16.56
C ILE A 2 -9.17 56.51 -15.41
N LYS A 3 -8.37 56.94 -14.47
CA LYS A 3 -7.96 56.14 -13.31
C LYS A 3 -9.14 55.72 -12.43
N GLU A 4 -10.06 56.63 -12.19
CA GLU A 4 -11.26 56.35 -11.39
C GLU A 4 -12.22 55.41 -12.10
N ALA A 5 -12.38 55.58 -13.44
CA ALA A 5 -13.17 54.67 -14.25
C ALA A 5 -12.55 53.24 -14.27
N LEU A 6 -11.24 53.13 -14.38
CA LEU A 6 -10.55 51.83 -14.32
C LEU A 6 -10.67 51.18 -12.94
N GLN A 7 -10.57 52.00 -11.85
CA GLN A 7 -10.74 51.46 -10.51
C GLN A 7 -12.18 50.99 -10.28
N TYR A 8 -13.18 51.68 -10.83
CA TYR A 8 -14.57 51.26 -10.77
C TYR A 8 -14.79 49.96 -11.52
N ILE A 9 -14.27 49.83 -12.75
CA ILE A 9 -14.40 48.62 -13.57
C ILE A 9 -13.73 47.43 -12.86
N VAL A 10 -12.52 47.61 -12.30
CA VAL A 10 -11.84 46.58 -11.52
C VAL A 10 -12.63 46.22 -10.25
N GLY A 11 -13.26 47.21 -9.61
CA GLY A 11 -14.14 47.00 -8.44
C GLY A 11 -15.35 46.12 -8.76
N LEU A 12 -15.96 46.28 -9.94
CA LEU A 12 -17.10 45.47 -10.39
C LEU A 12 -16.73 43.96 -10.51
N GLY A 13 -15.45 43.64 -10.65
CA GLY A 13 -14.94 42.26 -10.68
C GLY A 13 -14.80 41.62 -9.30
N LYS A 14 -14.79 42.37 -8.21
CA LYS A 14 -14.64 41.86 -6.85
C LYS A 14 -15.97 41.33 -6.34
N ALA A 15 -15.91 40.19 -5.61
CA ALA A 15 -17.05 39.68 -4.88
C ALA A 15 -17.28 40.51 -3.62
N GLU A 16 -18.54 40.81 -3.31
CA GLU A 16 -18.95 41.41 -2.05
C GLU A 16 -19.60 40.36 -1.16
N GLU A 17 -19.26 40.39 0.13
CA GLU A 17 -19.84 39.51 1.13
C GLU A 17 -20.95 40.27 1.92
N HIS A 18 -22.10 39.62 2.02
CA HIS A 18 -23.27 40.17 2.73
C HIS A 18 -23.69 39.22 3.85
N MET A 19 -23.81 39.73 5.05
CA MET A 19 -24.35 38.99 6.20
C MET A 19 -25.86 39.20 6.31
N ILE A 20 -26.65 38.17 6.15
CA ILE A 20 -28.10 38.18 6.27
C ILE A 20 -28.53 37.10 7.25
N ASN A 21 -29.16 37.48 8.35
CA ASN A 21 -29.64 36.55 9.38
C ASN A 21 -28.56 35.57 9.91
N GLY A 22 -27.31 36.05 10.04
CA GLY A 22 -26.20 35.25 10.55
C GLY A 22 -25.54 34.31 9.51
N ALA A 23 -26.02 34.34 8.27
CA ALA A 23 -25.38 33.62 7.16
C ALA A 23 -24.64 34.59 6.24
N CYS A 24 -23.48 34.19 5.73
CA CYS A 24 -22.66 34.96 4.79
C CYS A 24 -23.03 34.58 3.36
N TYR A 25 -23.35 35.57 2.55
CA TYR A 25 -23.66 35.42 1.13
C TYR A 25 -22.68 36.24 0.30
N SER A 26 -22.33 35.72 -0.87
CA SER A 26 -21.57 36.47 -1.87
C SER A 26 -22.44 36.79 -3.07
N ASP A 27 -22.24 37.98 -3.64
CA ASP A 27 -22.90 38.41 -4.87
C ASP A 27 -22.34 37.67 -6.13
N LYS A 28 -21.22 36.98 -5.97
CA LYS A 28 -20.55 36.21 -7.05
C LYS A 28 -20.18 34.82 -6.59
N PRO A 29 -20.12 33.82 -7.53
CA PRO A 29 -19.62 32.51 -7.21
C PRO A 29 -18.14 32.61 -6.83
N LEU A 30 -17.82 32.19 -5.60
CA LEU A 30 -16.47 32.11 -5.10
C LEU A 30 -15.95 30.68 -5.32
N ASN A 31 -14.81 30.56 -5.99
CA ASN A 31 -14.08 29.31 -6.06
C ASN A 31 -13.11 29.26 -4.87
N ARG A 32 -13.26 28.24 -4.02
CA ARG A 32 -12.29 27.99 -2.97
C ARG A 32 -10.96 27.60 -3.61
N ILE A 33 -9.90 28.32 -3.27
CA ILE A 33 -8.54 27.94 -3.58
C ILE A 33 -7.99 27.22 -2.35
N ASP A 34 -7.85 25.90 -2.46
CA ASP A 34 -7.27 25.11 -1.39
C ASP A 34 -5.77 25.37 -1.31
N THR A 35 -5.26 25.51 -0.09
CA THR A 35 -3.81 25.62 0.12
C THR A 35 -3.18 24.29 -0.28
N TYR A 36 -2.20 24.37 -1.19
CA TYR A 36 -1.43 23.18 -1.58
C TYR A 36 -0.46 22.81 -0.46
N TYR A 37 -0.60 21.60 0.04
CA TYR A 37 0.33 20.99 0.97
C TYR A 37 1.15 19.93 0.18
N PRO A 38 2.45 20.18 -0.05
CA PRO A 38 3.28 19.19 -0.72
C PRO A 38 3.34 17.92 0.13
N LYS A 39 3.14 16.78 -0.50
CA LYS A 39 3.21 15.45 0.11
C LYS A 39 4.37 14.69 -0.51
N ALA A 40 5.11 13.92 0.29
CA ALA A 40 6.13 13.03 -0.21
C ALA A 40 5.49 11.75 -0.80
N ASP A 41 6.21 11.07 -1.68
CA ASP A 41 5.82 9.74 -2.12
C ASP A 41 5.97 8.75 -0.95
N ALA A 42 5.05 7.78 -0.87
CA ALA A 42 5.11 6.75 0.15
C ALA A 42 6.37 5.90 0.02
N ILE A 43 7.01 5.59 1.15
CA ILE A 43 8.17 4.70 1.17
C ILE A 43 7.70 3.25 1.03
N GLU A 44 8.24 2.52 0.04
CA GLU A 44 7.98 1.10 -0.12
C GLU A 44 8.91 0.25 0.74
N MET A 45 8.34 -0.66 1.50
CA MET A 45 9.04 -1.64 2.34
C MET A 45 8.55 -3.06 2.09
N HIS A 46 9.37 -4.05 2.42
CA HIS A 46 9.03 -5.45 2.15
C HIS A 46 8.90 -6.31 3.41
N THR A 47 9.08 -5.71 4.59
CA THR A 47 8.93 -6.39 5.88
C THR A 47 8.29 -5.47 6.90
N LEU A 48 7.53 -6.05 7.85
CA LEU A 48 6.99 -5.30 8.99
C LEU A 48 8.10 -4.82 9.94
N THR A 49 9.21 -5.55 10.02
CA THR A 49 10.37 -5.13 10.81
C THR A 49 10.92 -3.80 10.31
N SER A 50 11.11 -3.66 8.99
CA SER A 50 11.57 -2.40 8.39
C SER A 50 10.61 -1.24 8.68
N LEU A 51 9.30 -1.48 8.65
CA LEU A 51 8.29 -0.48 9.01
C LEU A 51 8.44 -0.04 10.47
N VAL A 52 8.58 -1.00 11.39
CA VAL A 52 8.74 -0.72 12.83
C VAL A 52 10.05 0.02 13.11
N ASP A 53 11.14 -0.41 12.46
CA ASP A 53 12.46 0.22 12.64
C ASP A 53 12.47 1.65 12.08
N TYR A 54 11.81 1.88 10.95
CA TYR A 54 11.65 3.21 10.37
C TYR A 54 10.88 4.15 11.32
N ILE A 55 9.75 3.70 11.87
CA ILE A 55 8.97 4.49 12.83
C ILE A 55 9.82 4.81 14.09
N LYS A 56 10.61 3.85 14.58
CA LYS A 56 11.46 4.03 15.75
C LYS A 56 12.69 4.89 15.50
N SER A 57 13.14 4.98 14.27
CA SER A 57 14.33 5.75 13.89
C SER A 57 14.16 7.26 13.97
N GLU A 58 12.90 7.74 13.93
CA GLU A 58 12.55 9.16 13.94
C GLU A 58 13.35 9.99 12.89
N VAL A 59 13.71 9.34 11.75
CA VAL A 59 14.50 9.98 10.69
C VAL A 59 13.74 11.12 10.03
N ASP A 60 12.45 10.91 9.84
CA ASP A 60 11.55 11.92 9.31
C ASP A 60 10.68 12.49 10.43
N ASP A 61 10.27 13.75 10.30
CA ASP A 61 9.37 14.41 11.24
C ASP A 61 7.94 13.84 11.10
N MET A 62 7.75 12.67 11.70
CA MET A 62 6.51 11.94 11.63
C MET A 62 5.39 12.64 12.41
N PRO A 63 4.15 12.66 11.91
CA PRO A 63 3.04 13.20 12.65
C PRO A 63 2.82 12.39 13.94
N PRO A 64 2.44 13.06 15.07
CA PRO A 64 2.34 12.42 16.38
C PRO A 64 1.27 11.32 16.46
N ARG A 65 0.36 11.28 15.49
CA ARG A 65 -0.66 10.24 15.36
C ARG A 65 -0.70 9.75 13.93
N MET A 66 -0.64 8.45 13.77
CA MET A 66 -0.66 7.76 12.49
C MET A 66 -1.75 6.68 12.51
N ILE A 67 -2.19 6.28 11.34
CA ILE A 67 -3.18 5.21 11.18
C ILE A 67 -2.49 4.07 10.44
N VAL A 68 -2.58 2.88 11.00
CA VAL A 68 -2.13 1.65 10.35
C VAL A 68 -3.35 0.97 9.75
N GLU A 69 -3.33 0.78 8.44
CA GLU A 69 -4.33 0.00 7.71
C GLU A 69 -3.73 -1.34 7.29
N VAL A 70 -4.38 -2.43 7.66
CA VAL A 70 -4.04 -3.78 7.16
C VAL A 70 -4.92 -4.07 5.95
N LYS A 71 -4.38 -3.90 4.74
CA LYS A 71 -5.11 -4.10 3.49
C LYS A 71 -5.29 -5.57 3.12
N SER A 72 -4.28 -6.37 3.43
CA SER A 72 -4.28 -7.81 3.15
C SER A 72 -3.36 -8.54 4.13
N PRO A 73 -3.32 -9.89 4.13
CA PRO A 73 -2.33 -10.63 4.91
C PRO A 73 -0.87 -10.30 4.61
N THR A 74 -0.62 -9.68 3.45
CA THR A 74 0.72 -9.36 2.95
C THR A 74 0.97 -7.87 2.78
N GLU A 75 0.00 -7.00 3.10
CA GLU A 75 0.11 -5.56 2.86
C GLU A 75 -0.43 -4.74 4.03
N VAL A 76 0.41 -3.84 4.50
CA VAL A 76 0.10 -2.86 5.56
C VAL A 76 0.50 -1.47 5.07
N GLU A 77 -0.35 -0.49 5.28
CA GLU A 77 -0.09 0.89 4.92
C GLU A 77 -0.21 1.81 6.13
N LEU A 78 0.71 2.77 6.21
CA LEU A 78 0.78 3.78 7.26
C LEU A 78 0.36 5.13 6.69
N TYR A 79 -0.65 5.74 7.29
CA TYR A 79 -1.19 7.03 6.90
C TYR A 79 -0.98 8.10 7.96
N SER A 80 -0.88 9.34 7.50
CA SER A 80 -0.96 10.53 8.34
C SER A 80 -2.38 10.73 8.90
N GLN A 81 -2.50 11.70 9.81
CA GLN A 81 -3.80 12.29 10.15
C GLN A 81 -4.36 13.07 8.94
N LEU A 82 -5.65 13.45 9.05
CA LEU A 82 -6.24 14.37 8.07
C LEU A 82 -5.56 15.73 8.14
N ASP A 83 -5.17 16.22 6.98
CA ASP A 83 -4.76 17.61 6.80
C ASP A 83 -5.98 18.58 6.86
N PRO A 84 -5.76 19.91 6.81
CA PRO A 84 -6.84 20.88 6.81
C PRO A 84 -7.84 20.74 5.64
N ASN A 85 -7.40 20.15 4.52
CA ASN A 85 -8.25 19.85 3.37
C ASN A 85 -9.00 18.51 3.53
N ARG A 86 -8.77 17.81 4.64
CA ARG A 86 -9.33 16.49 4.97
C ARG A 86 -8.78 15.35 4.10
N ASP A 87 -7.58 15.53 3.56
CA ASP A 87 -6.82 14.51 2.87
C ASP A 87 -5.87 13.78 3.82
N ARG A 88 -5.44 12.59 3.43
CA ARG A 88 -4.40 11.82 4.11
C ARG A 88 -3.18 11.67 3.21
N GLU A 89 -2.02 11.57 3.83
CA GLU A 89 -0.78 11.21 3.17
C GLU A 89 -0.47 9.74 3.46
N SER A 90 -0.17 8.97 2.40
CA SER A 90 0.40 7.63 2.55
C SER A 90 1.89 7.79 2.85
N LEU A 91 2.31 7.40 4.05
CA LEU A 91 3.67 7.57 4.52
C LEU A 91 4.54 6.37 4.14
N VAL A 92 4.02 5.16 4.37
CA VAL A 92 4.72 3.90 4.11
C VAL A 92 3.75 2.85 3.61
N VAL A 93 4.16 2.11 2.59
CA VAL A 93 3.51 0.88 2.14
C VAL A 93 4.45 -0.30 2.40
N ALA A 94 4.08 -1.16 3.34
CA ALA A 94 4.82 -2.39 3.64
C ALA A 94 4.13 -3.58 2.98
N SER A 95 4.74 -4.11 1.91
CA SER A 95 4.20 -5.23 1.12
C SER A 95 5.17 -6.41 1.14
N ALA A 96 4.79 -7.51 1.78
CA ALA A 96 5.61 -8.70 1.86
C ALA A 96 5.77 -9.36 0.48
N ARG A 97 7.01 -9.58 0.07
CA ARG A 97 7.33 -10.37 -1.13
C ARG A 97 7.25 -11.85 -0.79
N VAL A 98 6.06 -12.42 -0.98
CA VAL A 98 5.86 -13.86 -0.80
C VAL A 98 6.23 -14.57 -2.11
N PRO A 99 7.21 -15.49 -2.11
CA PRO A 99 7.55 -16.25 -3.31
C PRO A 99 6.33 -17.05 -3.79
N ALA A 100 5.98 -16.94 -5.07
CA ALA A 100 4.89 -17.71 -5.65
C ALA A 100 5.22 -19.20 -5.59
N PHE A 101 4.27 -20.01 -5.09
CA PHE A 101 4.32 -21.47 -5.18
C PHE A 101 3.21 -21.92 -6.14
N GLU A 102 3.57 -22.75 -7.12
CA GLU A 102 2.62 -23.25 -8.10
C GLU A 102 1.83 -24.42 -7.50
N PHE A 103 0.57 -24.18 -7.10
CA PHE A 103 -0.37 -25.19 -6.70
C PHE A 103 -1.07 -25.77 -7.93
N ASP A 104 -1.60 -26.99 -7.81
CA ASP A 104 -2.41 -27.66 -8.84
C ASP A 104 -1.70 -27.89 -10.20
N ARG A 105 -0.37 -27.97 -10.17
CA ARG A 105 0.46 -28.28 -11.33
C ARG A 105 1.40 -29.42 -11.03
N PHE A 106 1.54 -30.33 -12.00
CA PHE A 106 2.60 -31.32 -11.95
C PHE A 106 3.94 -30.65 -12.24
N VAL A 107 4.87 -30.81 -11.32
CA VAL A 107 6.26 -30.36 -11.44
C VAL A 107 7.18 -31.54 -11.25
N GLU A 108 8.38 -31.46 -11.81
CA GLU A 108 9.40 -32.48 -11.59
C GLU A 108 9.70 -32.62 -10.09
N HIS A 109 9.94 -33.84 -9.66
CA HIS A 109 10.18 -34.19 -8.26
C HIS A 109 11.27 -33.34 -7.61
N GLU A 110 12.42 -33.20 -8.25
CA GLU A 110 13.55 -32.41 -7.75
C GLU A 110 13.14 -30.94 -7.57
N LYS A 111 12.50 -30.36 -8.58
CA LYS A 111 12.00 -28.99 -8.55
C LYS A 111 10.96 -28.78 -7.45
N PHE A 112 10.08 -29.76 -7.23
CA PHE A 112 9.11 -29.73 -6.13
C PHE A 112 9.80 -29.68 -4.78
N CYS A 113 10.76 -30.59 -4.53
CA CYS A 113 11.51 -30.64 -3.28
C CYS A 113 12.30 -29.35 -3.01
N ILE A 114 12.97 -28.80 -4.02
CA ILE A 114 13.70 -27.52 -3.93
C ILE A 114 12.74 -26.38 -3.60
N ASN A 115 11.60 -26.28 -4.30
CA ASN A 115 10.61 -25.25 -4.04
C ASN A 115 10.04 -25.35 -2.62
N LEU A 116 9.74 -26.56 -2.17
CA LEU A 116 9.21 -26.80 -0.82
C LEU A 116 10.23 -26.40 0.26
N GLN A 117 11.51 -26.74 0.06
CA GLN A 117 12.58 -26.38 1.00
C GLN A 117 12.91 -24.90 1.02
N SER A 118 12.85 -24.23 -0.13
CA SER A 118 13.25 -22.82 -0.26
C SER A 118 12.16 -21.82 0.09
N LYS A 119 10.89 -22.20 -0.11
CA LYS A 119 9.75 -21.26 0.02
C LYS A 119 8.93 -21.43 1.31
N PHE A 120 9.10 -22.55 2.02
CA PHE A 120 8.37 -22.83 3.25
C PHE A 120 9.30 -22.94 4.44
N LEU A 121 8.85 -22.48 5.59
CA LEU A 121 9.57 -22.62 6.85
C LEU A 121 9.76 -24.11 7.19
N LYS A 122 10.86 -24.43 7.89
CA LYS A 122 11.09 -25.77 8.38
C LYS A 122 10.01 -26.11 9.43
N SER A 123 9.24 -27.16 9.16
CA SER A 123 8.19 -27.69 10.04
C SER A 123 8.11 -29.19 9.88
N ASP A 124 7.47 -29.86 10.83
CA ASP A 124 7.25 -31.32 10.77
C ASP A 124 6.41 -31.69 9.54
N ASP A 125 5.43 -30.88 9.17
CA ASP A 125 4.60 -31.09 7.98
C ASP A 125 5.44 -31.01 6.70
N ARG A 126 6.35 -30.02 6.59
CA ARG A 126 7.25 -29.91 5.43
C ARG A 126 8.15 -31.13 5.31
N GLU A 127 8.73 -31.60 6.41
CA GLU A 127 9.60 -32.77 6.44
C GLU A 127 8.80 -34.06 6.07
N LEU A 128 7.55 -34.17 6.53
CA LEU A 128 6.66 -35.26 6.16
C LEU A 128 6.39 -35.30 4.67
N ILE A 129 6.06 -34.14 4.07
CA ILE A 129 5.80 -34.03 2.61
C ILE A 129 7.05 -34.36 1.81
N LEU A 130 8.24 -33.87 2.23
CA LEU A 130 9.50 -34.18 1.57
C LEU A 130 9.80 -35.69 1.61
N LYS A 131 9.58 -36.32 2.76
CA LYS A 131 9.74 -37.75 2.91
C LYS A 131 8.78 -38.56 2.04
N PHE A 132 7.51 -38.13 1.99
CA PHE A 132 6.50 -38.75 1.14
C PHE A 132 6.88 -38.61 -0.35
N ALA A 133 7.25 -37.41 -0.79
CA ALA A 133 7.69 -37.18 -2.17
C ALA A 133 8.86 -38.09 -2.55
N GLY A 134 9.87 -38.22 -1.70
CA GLY A 134 11.02 -39.10 -1.92
C GLY A 134 10.65 -40.59 -2.03
N THR A 135 9.62 -41.05 -1.34
CA THR A 135 9.14 -42.43 -1.45
C THR A 135 8.36 -42.71 -2.73
N VAL A 136 7.64 -41.72 -3.27
CA VAL A 136 6.88 -41.86 -4.53
C VAL A 136 7.82 -42.02 -5.71
N GLU A 137 8.96 -41.35 -5.75
CA GLU A 137 9.95 -41.50 -6.83
C GLU A 137 10.55 -42.91 -6.85
N ALA A 138 10.79 -43.49 -5.69
CA ALA A 138 11.32 -44.86 -5.58
C ALA A 138 10.32 -45.96 -6.00
N GLY A 139 9.00 -45.65 -5.98
CA GLY A 139 7.93 -46.58 -6.33
C GLY A 139 7.54 -46.61 -7.83
N SER A 140 8.00 -45.65 -8.64
CA SER A 140 7.63 -45.57 -10.06
C SER A 140 8.53 -46.37 -11.02
N VAL A 141 9.43 -47.17 -10.53
CA VAL A 141 10.40 -47.95 -11.34
C VAL A 141 10.10 -49.44 -11.32
N SER A 142 8.91 -49.88 -10.95
CA SER A 142 8.60 -51.30 -11.05
C SER A 142 7.34 -51.57 -11.85
N GLU A 143 7.53 -52.36 -12.89
CA GLU A 143 6.56 -53.20 -13.61
C GLU A 143 5.78 -52.57 -14.77
N TYR A 144 6.43 -52.40 -15.89
CA TYR A 144 5.90 -52.99 -17.11
C TYR A 144 6.87 -54.13 -17.54
N GLY A 145 6.77 -55.25 -16.87
CA GLY A 145 7.22 -56.52 -17.37
C GLY A 145 6.24 -56.97 -18.44
N ASP A 146 6.72 -56.98 -19.66
CA ASP A 146 6.12 -57.59 -20.82
C ASP A 146 5.91 -59.08 -20.54
N ASP A 147 4.67 -59.53 -20.41
CA ASP A 147 4.30 -60.91 -20.56
C ASP A 147 3.92 -61.12 -22.02
N GLY A 148 4.91 -61.75 -22.74
CA GLY A 148 4.83 -62.21 -24.10
C GLY A 148 3.76 -63.27 -24.40
#